data_413530737b32450d922b9041f46df0db
#
_entry.id   413530737b32450d922b9041f46df0db
#
_cell.length_a   1.000
_cell.length_b   1.000
_cell.length_c   1.000
_cell.angle_alpha   90.00
_cell.angle_beta   90.00
_cell.angle_gamma   90.00
#
_symmetry.space_group_name_H-M   'P 1'
#
loop_
_entity.id
_entity.type
_entity.pdbx_description
1 polymer ?
#
loop_
_entity_poly.entity_id
_entity_poly.type
_entity_poly.pdbx_seq_one_letter_code
_entity_poly.pdbx_strand_id
1 'polypeptide(L)'
;MEKLPILFIFDFDETLSVRASCYPIEELAPNKEKLNLDDINHGYVHVHHCWNRRMNEVHKQLAEQGINTEQLIEAFRTIELNPGTAELFRDIHINNHKIIIISNACDLLIEECLRAQNLLQYVDEIKSNPVRQREPLIIIDEYENPLQTNCTFCQPNLCKGSIIDQYRNSNRYDKIIFVGDGDNDVCAALRLDKADYAFAKYDEESETTYKMYDLLKNQYFKQLKTELLLWKTMKDVHDILKKKNIL
;
A
#
# COMPACT_ATOMS: atom_id res chain seq x y z
N MET A 1 9.41 32.53 -7.12
CA MET A 1 8.98 31.56 -6.10
C MET A 1 9.44 30.18 -6.58
N GLU A 2 10.12 29.44 -5.76
CA GLU A 2 10.43 28.03 -6.09
C GLU A 2 9.12 27.26 -6.28
N LYS A 3 9.09 26.41 -7.28
CA LYS A 3 7.94 25.53 -7.53
C LYS A 3 7.86 24.50 -6.41
N LEU A 4 6.70 24.34 -5.79
CA LEU A 4 6.51 23.33 -4.77
C LEU A 4 6.72 21.92 -5.37
N PRO A 5 7.25 20.96 -4.59
CA PRO A 5 7.40 19.59 -5.05
C PRO A 5 6.04 18.93 -5.27
N ILE A 6 6.03 17.90 -6.10
CA ILE A 6 4.89 16.99 -6.26
C ILE A 6 5.01 15.90 -5.19
N LEU A 7 3.87 15.49 -4.63
CA LEU A 7 3.78 14.37 -3.71
C LEU A 7 3.27 13.13 -4.45
N PHE A 8 4.11 12.11 -4.50
CA PHE A 8 3.75 10.78 -4.99
C PHE A 8 3.39 9.89 -3.82
N ILE A 9 2.21 9.31 -3.87
CA ILE A 9 1.68 8.42 -2.84
C ILE A 9 1.36 7.08 -3.47
N PHE A 10 1.93 6.01 -2.93
CA PHE A 10 1.73 4.65 -3.40
C PHE A 10 1.07 3.81 -2.31
N ASP A 11 0.13 2.95 -2.69
CA ASP A 11 -0.16 1.76 -1.92
C ASP A 11 0.98 0.76 -2.02
N PHE A 12 1.01 -0.26 -1.15
CA PHE A 12 2.07 -1.26 -1.15
C PHE A 12 1.61 -2.59 -1.76
N ASP A 13 0.63 -3.27 -1.16
CA ASP A 13 0.17 -4.58 -1.59
C ASP A 13 -0.47 -4.52 -2.98
N GLU A 14 -0.05 -5.41 -3.90
CA GLU A 14 -0.52 -5.50 -5.30
C GLU A 14 -0.33 -4.20 -6.10
N THR A 15 0.21 -3.15 -5.47
CA THR A 15 0.60 -1.88 -6.10
C THR A 15 2.13 -1.81 -6.26
N LEU A 16 2.89 -1.54 -5.20
CA LEU A 16 4.36 -1.61 -5.26
C LEU A 16 4.83 -3.07 -5.29
N SER A 17 4.25 -3.96 -4.52
CA SER A 17 4.50 -5.39 -4.61
C SER A 17 3.70 -6.03 -5.75
N VAL A 18 4.26 -7.11 -6.33
CA VAL A 18 3.60 -7.87 -7.42
C VAL A 18 2.33 -8.55 -6.91
N ARG A 19 2.36 -9.09 -5.68
CA ARG A 19 1.24 -9.76 -5.02
C ARG A 19 1.11 -9.32 -3.56
N ALA A 20 -0.02 -9.60 -2.92
CA ALA A 20 -0.23 -9.26 -1.53
C ALA A 20 0.86 -9.85 -0.62
N SER A 21 1.37 -9.04 0.29
CA SER A 21 2.52 -9.34 1.15
C SER A 21 2.26 -10.44 2.20
N CYS A 22 1.00 -10.80 2.44
CA CYS A 22 0.67 -11.91 3.32
C CYS A 22 1.10 -13.28 2.76
N TYR A 23 1.11 -13.45 1.43
CA TYR A 23 1.42 -14.76 0.82
C TYR A 23 2.82 -15.29 1.14
N PRO A 24 3.92 -14.54 0.93
CA PRO A 24 5.25 -15.05 1.28
C PRO A 24 5.39 -15.34 2.78
N ILE A 25 4.65 -14.68 3.65
CA ILE A 25 4.62 -14.96 5.09
C ILE A 25 3.91 -16.29 5.36
N GLU A 26 2.75 -16.50 4.79
CA GLU A 26 1.96 -17.74 4.95
C GLU A 26 2.66 -18.95 4.34
N GLU A 27 3.44 -18.75 3.28
CA GLU A 27 4.26 -19.76 2.63
C GLU A 27 5.37 -20.31 3.51
N LEU A 28 5.76 -19.60 4.58
CA LEU A 28 6.74 -20.09 5.56
C LEU A 28 6.23 -21.25 6.42
N ALA A 29 4.91 -21.47 6.50
CA ALA A 29 4.35 -22.51 7.34
C ALA A 29 4.86 -23.92 6.92
N PRO A 30 5.56 -24.66 7.79
CA PRO A 30 5.95 -26.04 7.54
C PRO A 30 4.75 -26.96 7.28
N ASN A 31 3.64 -26.68 7.90
CA ASN A 31 2.36 -27.31 7.67
C ASN A 31 1.27 -26.27 7.48
N LYS A 32 0.87 -26.03 6.22
CA LYS A 32 -0.13 -25.02 5.85
C LYS A 32 -1.53 -25.33 6.42
N GLU A 33 -1.88 -26.61 6.59
CA GLU A 33 -3.17 -26.98 7.16
C GLU A 33 -3.31 -26.55 8.64
N LYS A 34 -2.17 -26.43 9.35
CA LYS A 34 -2.13 -25.93 10.73
C LYS A 34 -2.19 -24.41 10.85
N LEU A 35 -2.11 -23.66 9.77
CA LEU A 35 -2.30 -22.22 9.81
C LEU A 35 -3.76 -21.80 10.03
N ASN A 36 -4.71 -22.73 9.92
CA ASN A 36 -6.13 -22.46 10.10
C ASN A 36 -6.61 -21.15 9.44
N LEU A 37 -6.21 -20.94 8.19
CA LEU A 37 -6.47 -19.70 7.46
C LEU A 37 -7.96 -19.39 7.27
N ASP A 38 -8.80 -20.42 7.24
CA ASP A 38 -10.26 -20.24 7.10
C ASP A 38 -10.85 -19.53 8.33
N ASP A 39 -10.46 -19.93 9.54
CA ASP A 39 -10.91 -19.27 10.78
C ASP A 39 -10.28 -17.88 10.92
N ILE A 40 -8.99 -17.73 10.57
CA ILE A 40 -8.31 -16.43 10.57
C ILE A 40 -9.00 -15.48 9.59
N ASN A 41 -9.26 -15.90 8.37
CA ASN A 41 -9.93 -15.10 7.36
C ASN A 41 -11.38 -14.80 7.73
N HIS A 42 -12.10 -15.74 8.34
CA HIS A 42 -13.44 -15.49 8.87
C HIS A 42 -13.42 -14.39 9.94
N GLY A 43 -12.49 -14.48 10.90
CA GLY A 43 -12.28 -13.44 11.92
C GLY A 43 -11.90 -12.08 11.31
N TYR A 44 -11.04 -12.06 10.30
CA TYR A 44 -10.67 -10.85 9.58
C TYR A 44 -11.88 -10.19 8.90
N VAL A 45 -12.66 -10.92 8.13
CA VAL A 45 -13.80 -10.40 7.36
C VAL A 45 -14.97 -9.99 8.24
N HIS A 46 -15.29 -10.78 9.28
CA HIS A 46 -16.54 -10.65 10.02
C HIS A 46 -16.39 -10.00 11.41
N VAL A 47 -15.21 -10.07 12.01
CA VAL A 47 -14.99 -9.61 13.39
C VAL A 47 -14.01 -8.45 13.48
N HIS A 48 -12.84 -8.60 12.89
CA HIS A 48 -11.74 -7.66 13.07
C HIS A 48 -11.60 -6.64 11.93
N HIS A 49 -11.77 -7.09 10.71
CA HIS A 49 -11.68 -6.28 9.48
C HIS A 49 -10.43 -5.38 9.43
N CYS A 50 -9.32 -5.85 10.03
CA CYS A 50 -8.03 -5.15 10.09
C CYS A 50 -6.90 -6.11 9.73
N TRP A 51 -6.09 -5.72 8.75
CA TRP A 51 -4.98 -6.54 8.26
C TRP A 51 -3.97 -6.91 9.37
N ASN A 52 -3.60 -5.96 10.23
CA ASN A 52 -2.67 -6.19 11.33
C ASN A 52 -3.14 -7.28 12.32
N ARG A 53 -4.43 -7.32 12.65
CA ARG A 53 -4.98 -8.36 13.56
C ARG A 53 -4.91 -9.72 12.92
N ARG A 54 -5.23 -9.81 11.63
CA ARG A 54 -5.08 -11.05 10.87
C ARG A 54 -3.62 -11.52 10.89
N MET A 55 -2.66 -10.64 10.59
CA MET A 55 -1.26 -11.01 10.55
C MET A 55 -0.67 -11.35 11.91
N ASN A 56 -1.11 -10.70 12.99
CA ASN A 56 -0.71 -11.09 14.34
C ASN A 56 -1.10 -12.53 14.67
N GLU A 57 -2.27 -13.00 14.24
CA GLU A 57 -2.67 -14.39 14.42
C GLU A 57 -1.85 -15.34 13.54
N VAL A 58 -1.57 -14.96 12.28
CA VAL A 58 -0.67 -15.72 11.39
C VAL A 58 0.73 -15.85 12.01
N HIS A 59 1.33 -14.75 12.48
CA HIS A 59 2.65 -14.75 13.12
C HIS A 59 2.71 -15.68 14.34
N LYS A 60 1.65 -15.66 15.18
CA LYS A 60 1.55 -16.54 16.34
C LYS A 60 1.53 -18.02 15.91
N GLN A 61 0.70 -18.38 14.94
CA GLN A 61 0.60 -19.76 14.46
C GLN A 61 1.87 -20.24 13.74
N LEU A 62 2.59 -19.33 13.07
CA LEU A 62 3.90 -19.62 12.51
C LEU A 62 4.94 -19.90 13.61
N ALA A 63 4.95 -19.08 14.67
CA ALA A 63 5.82 -19.28 15.82
C ALA A 63 5.56 -20.63 16.54
N GLU A 64 4.29 -21.02 16.67
CA GLU A 64 3.89 -22.35 17.19
C GLU A 64 4.42 -23.51 16.31
N GLN A 65 4.67 -23.26 15.03
CA GLN A 65 5.28 -24.19 14.09
C GLN A 65 6.83 -24.07 14.00
N GLY A 66 7.44 -23.23 14.84
CA GLY A 66 8.88 -23.08 14.95
C GLY A 66 9.49 -22.03 14.00
N ILE A 67 8.68 -21.21 13.34
CA ILE A 67 9.15 -20.09 12.54
C ILE A 67 9.52 -18.93 13.49
N ASN A 68 10.73 -18.44 13.40
CA ASN A 68 11.23 -17.33 14.20
C ASN A 68 11.12 -15.98 13.47
N THR A 69 11.38 -14.91 14.20
CA THR A 69 11.29 -13.53 13.69
C THR A 69 12.22 -13.27 12.51
N GLU A 70 13.47 -13.83 12.52
CA GLU A 70 14.41 -13.60 11.42
C GLU A 70 13.92 -14.25 10.12
N GLN A 71 13.28 -15.41 10.19
CA GLN A 71 12.67 -16.05 9.02
C GLN A 71 11.50 -15.23 8.46
N LEU A 72 10.71 -14.57 9.32
CA LEU A 72 9.67 -13.63 8.89
C LEU A 72 10.30 -12.41 8.21
N ILE A 73 11.33 -11.82 8.80
CA ILE A 73 12.04 -10.66 8.21
C ILE A 73 12.65 -11.05 6.85
N GLU A 74 13.24 -12.24 6.74
CA GLU A 74 13.77 -12.70 5.46
C GLU A 74 12.67 -12.85 4.40
N ALA A 75 11.49 -13.34 4.77
CA ALA A 75 10.35 -13.37 3.85
C ALA A 75 9.92 -11.95 3.39
N PHE A 76 10.00 -10.95 4.26
CA PHE A 76 9.73 -9.55 3.87
C PHE A 76 10.73 -9.06 2.81
N ARG A 77 12.01 -9.43 2.93
CA ARG A 77 13.08 -9.07 1.99
C ARG A 77 12.90 -9.70 0.60
N THR A 78 12.24 -10.84 0.53
CA THR A 78 11.98 -11.56 -0.73
C THR A 78 10.75 -11.09 -1.49
N ILE A 79 9.96 -10.16 -0.95
CA ILE A 79 8.78 -9.62 -1.63
C ILE A 79 9.21 -8.95 -2.93
N GLU A 80 8.66 -9.42 -4.04
CA GLU A 80 8.94 -8.90 -5.37
C GLU A 80 8.18 -7.59 -5.61
N LEU A 81 8.89 -6.56 -6.11
CA LEU A 81 8.27 -5.29 -6.50
C LEU A 81 7.89 -5.27 -7.98
N ASN A 82 6.86 -4.51 -8.29
CA ASN A 82 6.37 -4.30 -9.64
C ASN A 82 7.48 -3.74 -10.55
N PRO A 83 7.63 -4.26 -11.78
CA PRO A 83 8.62 -3.81 -12.74
C PRO A 83 8.55 -2.29 -13.00
N GLY A 84 9.70 -1.63 -12.94
CA GLY A 84 9.82 -0.18 -13.14
C GLY A 84 9.81 0.64 -11.85
N THR A 85 9.58 0.02 -10.68
CA THR A 85 9.56 0.74 -9.39
C THR A 85 10.88 1.47 -9.11
N ALA A 86 12.01 0.83 -9.35
CA ALA A 86 13.32 1.40 -9.06
C ALA A 86 13.63 2.64 -9.93
N GLU A 87 13.33 2.56 -11.21
CA GLU A 87 13.50 3.67 -12.15
C GLU A 87 12.57 4.83 -11.82
N LEU A 88 11.31 4.54 -11.53
CA LEU A 88 10.32 5.53 -11.16
C LEU A 88 10.72 6.27 -9.88
N PHE A 89 11.10 5.55 -8.81
CA PHE A 89 11.51 6.16 -7.54
C PHE A 89 12.74 7.03 -7.68
N ARG A 90 13.73 6.58 -8.47
CA ARG A 90 14.95 7.36 -8.77
C ARG A 90 14.61 8.66 -9.50
N ASP A 91 13.77 8.59 -10.53
CA ASP A 91 13.40 9.77 -11.32
C ASP A 91 12.57 10.77 -10.49
N ILE A 92 11.64 10.29 -9.65
CA ILE A 92 10.92 11.15 -8.70
C ILE A 92 11.90 11.89 -7.79
N HIS A 93 12.87 11.17 -7.22
CA HIS A 93 13.87 11.74 -6.31
C HIS A 93 14.79 12.77 -7.01
N ILE A 94 15.28 12.45 -8.21
CA ILE A 94 16.14 13.36 -9.00
C ILE A 94 15.42 14.66 -9.33
N ASN A 95 14.10 14.63 -9.54
CA ASN A 95 13.28 15.81 -9.79
C ASN A 95 12.86 16.55 -8.50
N ASN A 96 13.45 16.20 -7.34
CA ASN A 96 13.17 16.80 -6.03
C ASN A 96 11.70 16.69 -5.61
N HIS A 97 11.01 15.65 -6.03
CA HIS A 97 9.66 15.29 -5.60
C HIS A 97 9.70 14.37 -4.38
N LYS A 98 8.54 14.09 -3.79
CA LYS A 98 8.42 13.34 -2.55
C LYS A 98 7.67 12.04 -2.76
N ILE A 99 8.12 10.98 -2.10
CA ILE A 99 7.52 9.64 -2.13
C ILE A 99 7.02 9.28 -0.74
N ILE A 100 5.73 8.94 -0.66
CA ILE A 100 5.11 8.42 0.56
C ILE A 100 4.41 7.10 0.23
N ILE A 101 4.49 6.15 1.14
CA ILE A 101 3.75 4.90 1.05
C ILE A 101 2.63 4.93 2.09
N ILE A 102 1.39 4.62 1.67
CA ILE A 102 0.24 4.49 2.56
C ILE A 102 -0.33 3.08 2.40
N SER A 103 -0.17 2.22 3.40
CA SER A 103 -0.57 0.82 3.30
C SER A 103 -1.17 0.27 4.60
N ASN A 104 -2.07 -0.70 4.46
CA ASN A 104 -2.57 -1.49 5.57
C ASN A 104 -1.58 -2.58 6.03
N ALA A 105 -0.50 -2.84 5.31
CA ALA A 105 0.62 -3.66 5.76
C ALA A 105 1.32 -3.04 6.99
N CYS A 106 2.43 -3.60 7.47
CA CYS A 106 3.19 -3.01 8.56
C CYS A 106 4.47 -2.32 8.07
N ASP A 107 4.92 -1.32 8.84
CA ASP A 107 6.10 -0.51 8.55
C ASP A 107 7.36 -1.37 8.37
N LEU A 108 7.63 -2.30 9.29
CA LEU A 108 8.79 -3.18 9.24
C LEU A 108 8.85 -3.99 7.95
N LEU A 109 7.71 -4.55 7.49
CA LEU A 109 7.63 -5.32 6.25
C LEU A 109 8.01 -4.45 5.04
N ILE A 110 7.41 -3.26 4.95
CA ILE A 110 7.65 -2.34 3.84
C ILE A 110 9.12 -1.89 3.85
N GLU A 111 9.65 -1.52 5.03
CA GLU A 111 11.05 -1.09 5.16
C GLU A 111 12.03 -2.19 4.76
N GLU A 112 11.87 -3.43 5.24
CA GLU A 112 12.78 -4.53 4.94
C GLU A 112 12.73 -4.93 3.46
N CYS A 113 11.53 -4.93 2.85
CA CYS A 113 11.38 -5.15 1.42
C CYS A 113 12.12 -4.08 0.60
N LEU A 114 11.91 -2.80 0.90
CA LEU A 114 12.54 -1.69 0.18
C LEU A 114 14.04 -1.62 0.43
N ARG A 115 14.48 -1.92 1.64
CA ARG A 115 15.90 -1.96 2.03
C ARG A 115 16.67 -3.02 1.25
N ALA A 116 16.10 -4.23 1.13
CA ALA A 116 16.70 -5.33 0.37
C ALA A 116 16.91 -4.98 -1.11
N GLN A 117 16.09 -4.10 -1.66
CA GLN A 117 16.15 -3.64 -3.05
C GLN A 117 16.83 -2.27 -3.23
N ASN A 118 17.43 -1.71 -2.16
CA ASN A 118 18.09 -0.38 -2.15
C ASN A 118 17.15 0.77 -2.56
N LEU A 119 15.87 0.70 -2.21
CA LEU A 119 14.85 1.70 -2.55
C LEU A 119 14.38 2.53 -1.37
N LEU A 120 14.58 2.08 -0.13
CA LEU A 120 14.14 2.78 1.07
C LEU A 120 14.68 4.22 1.15
N GLN A 121 15.87 4.48 0.62
CA GLN A 121 16.50 5.80 0.60
C GLN A 121 15.73 6.85 -0.23
N TYR A 122 14.83 6.44 -1.12
CA TYR A 122 14.00 7.34 -1.94
C TYR A 122 12.66 7.66 -1.30
N VAL A 123 12.26 6.93 -0.24
CA VAL A 123 10.96 7.08 0.42
C VAL A 123 11.09 8.07 1.57
N ASP A 124 10.29 9.13 1.55
CA ASP A 124 10.31 10.17 2.57
C ASP A 124 9.52 9.77 3.81
N GLU A 125 8.43 9.00 3.66
CA GLU A 125 7.58 8.59 4.78
C GLU A 125 6.79 7.31 4.46
N ILE A 126 6.56 6.47 5.48
CA ILE A 126 5.70 5.30 5.43
C ILE A 126 4.57 5.49 6.45
N LYS A 127 3.32 5.49 5.99
CA LYS A 127 2.10 5.53 6.78
C LYS A 127 1.45 4.15 6.75
N SER A 128 1.74 3.35 7.75
CA SER A 128 1.26 1.97 7.85
C SER A 128 1.16 1.53 9.31
N ASN A 129 0.67 0.33 9.55
CA ASN A 129 0.55 -0.21 10.90
C ASN A 129 1.94 -0.37 11.57
N PRO A 130 2.18 0.23 12.73
CA PRO A 130 3.49 0.18 13.36
C PRO A 130 3.77 -1.17 14.02
N VAL A 131 5.01 -1.64 13.88
CA VAL A 131 5.48 -2.78 14.65
C VAL A 131 5.90 -2.34 16.05
N ARG A 132 5.13 -2.76 17.07
CA ARG A 132 5.40 -2.47 18.47
C ARG A 132 6.48 -3.36 19.07
N GLN A 133 6.53 -4.62 18.65
CA GLN A 133 7.42 -5.64 19.20
C GLN A 133 7.96 -6.53 18.09
N ARG A 134 9.27 -6.81 18.13
CA ARG A 134 9.92 -7.72 17.16
C ARG A 134 10.22 -9.09 17.74
N GLU A 135 10.62 -9.15 19.02
CA GLU A 135 11.00 -10.39 19.69
C GLU A 135 10.14 -10.64 20.95
N PRO A 136 9.78 -11.90 21.27
CA PRO A 136 10.04 -13.15 20.50
C PRO A 136 9.06 -13.34 19.33
N LEU A 137 8.14 -12.44 19.13
CA LEU A 137 7.10 -12.45 18.10
C LEU A 137 6.89 -11.04 17.56
N ILE A 138 6.76 -10.89 16.24
CA ILE A 138 6.39 -9.62 15.63
C ILE A 138 4.92 -9.33 15.96
N ILE A 139 4.70 -8.20 16.64
CA ILE A 139 3.36 -7.69 16.99
C ILE A 139 3.15 -6.35 16.30
N ILE A 140 2.06 -6.26 15.55
CA ILE A 140 1.67 -5.11 14.73
C ILE A 140 0.49 -4.43 15.41
N ASP A 141 0.64 -3.15 15.76
CA ASP A 141 -0.44 -2.32 16.30
C ASP A 141 -1.27 -1.69 15.17
N GLU A 142 -2.42 -1.10 15.52
CA GLU A 142 -3.22 -0.30 14.60
C GLU A 142 -2.55 1.06 14.37
N TYR A 143 -2.59 1.55 13.11
CA TYR A 143 -2.14 2.91 12.78
C TYR A 143 -3.02 3.97 13.44
N GLU A 144 -4.35 3.80 13.38
CA GLU A 144 -5.31 4.69 14.03
C GLU A 144 -5.81 4.06 15.35
N ASN A 145 -5.63 4.78 16.46
CA ASN A 145 -6.17 4.41 17.77
C ASN A 145 -6.72 5.66 18.48
N PRO A 146 -8.04 5.78 18.67
CA PRO A 146 -9.08 4.78 18.40
C PRO A 146 -9.31 4.53 16.90
N LEU A 147 -9.83 3.34 16.58
CA LEU A 147 -10.16 2.95 15.22
C LEU A 147 -11.16 3.94 14.58
N GLN A 148 -10.96 4.27 13.29
CA GLN A 148 -11.87 5.13 12.56
C GLN A 148 -13.20 4.41 12.25
N THR A 149 -14.30 5.17 12.21
CA THR A 149 -15.66 4.68 11.94
C THR A 149 -16.37 5.43 10.80
N ASN A 150 -15.72 6.47 10.24
CA ASN A 150 -16.37 7.39 9.32
C ASN A 150 -16.20 7.01 7.85
N CYS A 151 -15.15 6.24 7.52
CA CYS A 151 -14.88 5.80 6.15
C CYS A 151 -15.40 4.38 5.93
N THR A 152 -16.21 4.21 4.87
CA THR A 152 -16.77 2.91 4.48
C THR A 152 -15.92 2.14 3.48
N PHE A 153 -14.89 2.76 2.92
CA PHE A 153 -13.95 2.12 1.98
C PHE A 153 -12.75 1.50 2.70
N CYS A 154 -12.20 2.26 3.66
CA CYS A 154 -10.99 1.88 4.34
C CYS A 154 -11.27 0.95 5.53
N GLN A 155 -10.28 0.13 5.86
CA GLN A 155 -10.30 -0.63 7.11
C GLN A 155 -10.28 0.32 8.31
N PRO A 156 -10.82 -0.12 9.48
CA PRO A 156 -10.94 0.75 10.65
C PRO A 156 -9.58 1.25 11.20
N ASN A 157 -8.49 0.52 10.95
CA ASN A 157 -7.16 0.82 11.47
C ASN A 157 -6.38 1.87 10.66
N LEU A 158 -6.78 2.17 9.42
CA LEU A 158 -6.10 3.18 8.60
C LEU A 158 -7.04 3.72 7.51
N CYS A 159 -7.27 5.04 7.48
CA CYS A 159 -8.02 5.69 6.42
C CYS A 159 -7.09 6.43 5.45
N LYS A 160 -6.90 5.89 4.25
CA LYS A 160 -6.02 6.50 3.22
C LYS A 160 -6.46 7.91 2.84
N GLY A 161 -7.79 8.16 2.75
CA GLY A 161 -8.30 9.48 2.42
C GLY A 161 -8.01 10.53 3.50
N SER A 162 -8.08 10.18 4.79
CA SER A 162 -7.76 11.13 5.87
C SER A 162 -6.28 11.53 5.83
N ILE A 163 -5.41 10.62 5.44
CA ILE A 163 -3.98 10.91 5.27
C ILE A 163 -3.76 11.83 4.07
N ILE A 164 -4.45 11.61 2.94
CA ILE A 164 -4.42 12.53 1.78
C ILE A 164 -4.83 13.95 2.21
N ASP A 165 -5.93 14.08 2.97
CA ASP A 165 -6.40 15.38 3.46
C ASP A 165 -5.36 16.09 4.34
N GLN A 166 -4.60 15.37 5.19
CA GLN A 166 -3.52 15.94 6.00
C GLN A 166 -2.42 16.55 5.13
N TYR A 167 -1.98 15.82 4.08
CA TYR A 167 -0.95 16.34 3.17
C TYR A 167 -1.45 17.53 2.36
N ARG A 168 -2.67 17.49 1.86
CA ARG A 168 -3.28 18.60 1.14
C ARG A 168 -3.37 19.85 2.01
N ASN A 169 -3.87 19.74 3.22
CA ASN A 169 -4.01 20.86 4.15
C ASN A 169 -2.66 21.44 4.61
N SER A 170 -1.57 20.71 4.41
CA SER A 170 -0.22 21.23 4.71
C SER A 170 0.24 22.31 3.74
N ASN A 171 -0.37 22.42 2.55
CA ASN A 171 0.00 23.35 1.47
C ASN A 171 1.48 23.30 1.06
N ARG A 172 2.14 22.14 1.22
CA ARG A 172 3.56 21.94 0.92
C ARG A 172 3.82 21.38 -0.48
N TYR A 173 2.77 21.01 -1.21
CA TYR A 173 2.86 20.30 -2.48
C TYR A 173 2.03 21.01 -3.56
N ASP A 174 2.57 21.05 -4.79
CA ASP A 174 1.90 21.59 -5.96
C ASP A 174 0.71 20.71 -6.38
N LYS A 175 0.94 19.39 -6.35
CA LYS A 175 -0.09 18.38 -6.63
C LYS A 175 0.22 17.08 -5.91
N ILE A 176 -0.80 16.21 -5.85
CA ILE A 176 -0.72 14.86 -5.32
C ILE A 176 -0.97 13.86 -6.45
N ILE A 177 -0.13 12.85 -6.55
CA ILE A 177 -0.29 11.72 -7.45
C ILE A 177 -0.46 10.47 -6.61
N PHE A 178 -1.60 9.81 -6.71
CA PHE A 178 -1.91 8.60 -5.97
C PHE A 178 -1.94 7.38 -6.91
N VAL A 179 -1.29 6.30 -6.51
CA VAL A 179 -1.21 5.04 -7.23
C VAL A 179 -1.71 3.92 -6.34
N GLY A 180 -2.71 3.16 -6.80
CA GLY A 180 -3.32 2.07 -6.04
C GLY A 180 -4.05 1.05 -6.93
N ASP A 181 -4.60 -0.01 -6.31
CA ASP A 181 -5.29 -1.11 -7.00
C ASP A 181 -6.60 -1.54 -6.32
N GLY A 182 -6.71 -1.38 -4.99
CA GLY A 182 -7.74 -1.96 -4.13
C GLY A 182 -8.97 -1.09 -3.88
N ASP A 183 -9.94 -1.66 -3.16
CA ASP A 183 -11.17 -0.95 -2.76
C ASP A 183 -10.91 0.17 -1.75
N ASN A 184 -9.96 0.00 -0.85
CA ASN A 184 -9.54 1.03 0.12
C ASN A 184 -8.85 2.23 -0.54
N ASP A 185 -8.34 2.09 -1.78
CA ASP A 185 -7.72 3.15 -2.56
C ASP A 185 -8.74 4.12 -3.18
N VAL A 186 -9.99 3.68 -3.32
CA VAL A 186 -11.10 4.53 -3.77
C VAL A 186 -11.24 5.76 -2.88
N CYS A 187 -11.13 5.58 -1.56
CA CYS A 187 -11.19 6.69 -0.60
C CYS A 187 -10.11 7.75 -0.88
N ALA A 188 -8.86 7.31 -1.12
CA ALA A 188 -7.76 8.20 -1.46
C ALA A 188 -8.01 8.95 -2.78
N ALA A 189 -8.42 8.25 -3.83
CA ALA A 189 -8.71 8.85 -5.14
C ALA A 189 -9.81 9.90 -5.08
N LEU A 190 -10.86 9.68 -4.30
CA LEU A 190 -11.98 10.62 -4.15
C LEU A 190 -11.61 11.90 -3.37
N ARG A 191 -10.45 11.94 -2.68
CA ARG A 191 -9.92 13.13 -2.01
C ARG A 191 -9.01 13.98 -2.89
N LEU A 192 -8.69 13.51 -4.09
CA LEU A 192 -7.85 14.25 -5.04
C LEU A 192 -8.65 15.36 -5.73
N ASP A 193 -7.94 16.43 -6.13
CA ASP A 193 -8.51 17.57 -6.83
C ASP A 193 -8.18 17.54 -8.34
N LYS A 194 -8.70 18.50 -9.10
CA LYS A 194 -8.54 18.56 -10.57
C LYS A 194 -7.10 18.67 -11.05
N ALA A 195 -6.19 19.19 -10.22
CA ALA A 195 -4.78 19.32 -10.55
C ALA A 195 -3.97 18.05 -10.31
N ASP A 196 -4.55 17.09 -9.60
CA ASP A 196 -3.92 15.84 -9.20
C ASP A 196 -4.13 14.72 -10.22
N TYR A 197 -3.57 13.54 -9.92
CA TYR A 197 -3.79 12.34 -10.73
C TYR A 197 -4.04 11.12 -9.84
N ALA A 198 -5.03 10.30 -10.22
CA ALA A 198 -5.25 8.98 -9.67
C ALA A 198 -4.82 7.92 -10.70
N PHE A 199 -3.97 7.00 -10.29
CA PHE A 199 -3.57 5.86 -11.10
C PHE A 199 -4.22 4.60 -10.52
N ALA A 200 -5.09 3.94 -11.29
CA ALA A 200 -5.72 2.69 -10.92
C ALA A 200 -5.16 1.53 -11.74
N LYS A 201 -4.84 0.43 -11.06
CA LYS A 201 -4.38 -0.79 -11.72
C LYS A 201 -5.46 -1.35 -12.63
N TYR A 202 -5.06 -1.73 -13.83
CA TYR A 202 -5.94 -2.33 -14.83
C TYR A 202 -5.13 -3.20 -15.81
N ASP A 203 -5.61 -4.39 -16.05
CA ASP A 203 -5.04 -5.32 -17.01
C ASP A 203 -6.17 -6.02 -17.76
N GLU A 204 -6.32 -5.73 -19.06
CA GLU A 204 -7.36 -6.33 -19.91
C GLU A 204 -7.20 -7.85 -20.09
N GLU A 205 -5.96 -8.35 -19.97
CA GLU A 205 -5.64 -9.76 -20.15
C GLU A 205 -5.78 -10.55 -18.84
N SER A 206 -5.97 -9.86 -17.70
CA SER A 206 -6.10 -10.49 -16.40
C SER A 206 -7.54 -10.92 -16.12
N GLU A 207 -7.71 -12.13 -15.58
CA GLU A 207 -8.98 -12.57 -15.00
C GLU A 207 -9.28 -11.85 -13.67
N THR A 208 -8.30 -11.13 -13.11
CA THR A 208 -8.44 -10.40 -11.84
C THR A 208 -9.13 -9.07 -12.07
N THR A 209 -10.23 -8.85 -11.37
CA THR A 209 -10.89 -7.54 -11.34
C THR A 209 -10.20 -6.65 -10.30
N TYR A 210 -9.57 -5.55 -10.77
CA TYR A 210 -8.96 -4.56 -9.89
C TYR A 210 -10.02 -3.63 -9.34
N LYS A 211 -10.26 -3.73 -8.03
CA LYS A 211 -11.43 -3.13 -7.38
C LYS A 211 -11.44 -1.61 -7.44
N MET A 212 -10.28 -0.94 -7.32
CA MET A 212 -10.20 0.51 -7.42
C MET A 212 -10.76 1.01 -8.75
N TYR A 213 -10.28 0.46 -9.88
CA TYR A 213 -10.72 0.85 -11.21
C TYR A 213 -12.22 0.59 -11.41
N ASP A 214 -12.68 -0.61 -11.06
CA ASP A 214 -14.08 -1.00 -11.27
C ASP A 214 -15.03 -0.12 -10.47
N LEU A 215 -14.75 0.14 -9.21
CA LEU A 215 -15.55 1.00 -8.35
C LEU A 215 -15.55 2.46 -8.83
N LEU A 216 -14.39 3.02 -9.16
CA LEU A 216 -14.30 4.39 -9.65
C LEU A 216 -15.03 4.57 -10.98
N LYS A 217 -14.90 3.62 -11.92
CA LYS A 217 -15.56 3.68 -13.22
C LYS A 217 -17.07 3.53 -13.13
N ASN A 218 -17.56 2.56 -12.35
CA ASN A 218 -18.96 2.14 -12.40
C ASN A 218 -19.83 2.80 -11.32
N GLN A 219 -19.28 3.16 -10.17
CA GLN A 219 -20.07 3.67 -9.04
C GLN A 219 -19.73 5.11 -8.66
N TYR A 220 -18.43 5.48 -8.70
CA TYR A 220 -17.97 6.76 -8.14
C TYR A 220 -17.45 7.76 -9.18
N PHE A 221 -17.60 7.48 -10.48
CA PHE A 221 -17.10 8.33 -11.55
C PHE A 221 -17.54 9.79 -11.42
N LYS A 222 -18.78 10.05 -11.03
CA LYS A 222 -19.32 11.42 -10.85
C LYS A 222 -18.71 12.16 -9.64
N GLN A 223 -18.13 11.45 -8.70
CA GLN A 223 -17.52 12.03 -7.50
C GLN A 223 -16.01 12.23 -7.68
N LEU A 224 -15.40 11.52 -8.65
CA LEU A 224 -14.00 11.68 -8.97
C LEU A 224 -13.76 13.04 -9.63
N LYS A 225 -12.90 13.85 -9.01
CA LYS A 225 -12.58 15.20 -9.51
C LYS A 225 -11.32 15.19 -10.40
N THR A 226 -10.44 14.25 -10.17
CA THR A 226 -9.14 14.13 -10.84
C THR A 226 -9.22 13.28 -12.10
N GLU A 227 -8.19 13.38 -12.96
CA GLU A 227 -8.00 12.45 -14.08
C GLU A 227 -7.65 11.06 -13.56
N LEU A 228 -8.35 10.03 -14.03
CA LEU A 228 -8.07 8.63 -13.76
C LEU A 228 -7.19 8.06 -14.87
N LEU A 229 -6.01 7.61 -14.52
CA LEU A 229 -5.01 7.02 -15.40
C LEU A 229 -4.89 5.52 -15.10
N LEU A 230 -4.64 4.72 -16.11
CA LEU A 230 -4.58 3.26 -15.96
C LEU A 230 -3.13 2.78 -16.06
N TRP A 231 -2.79 1.77 -15.27
CA TRP A 231 -1.46 1.16 -15.25
C TRP A 231 -1.55 -0.36 -15.03
N LYS A 232 -0.55 -1.08 -15.57
CA LYS A 232 -0.35 -2.52 -15.36
C LYS A 232 0.93 -2.78 -14.56
N THR A 233 1.97 -1.98 -14.81
CA THR A 233 3.27 -2.02 -14.13
C THR A 233 3.70 -0.61 -13.71
N MET A 234 4.67 -0.48 -12.80
CA MET A 234 5.22 0.84 -12.46
C MET A 234 5.94 1.51 -13.64
N LYS A 235 6.34 0.73 -14.65
CA LYS A 235 6.84 1.28 -15.91
C LYS A 235 5.77 2.08 -16.65
N ASP A 236 4.52 1.62 -16.67
CA ASP A 236 3.42 2.36 -17.29
C ASP A 236 3.17 3.69 -16.59
N VAL A 237 3.16 3.67 -15.23
CA VAL A 237 3.06 4.90 -14.43
C VAL A 237 4.17 5.88 -14.83
N HIS A 238 5.42 5.40 -14.89
CA HIS A 238 6.58 6.20 -15.25
C HIS A 238 6.46 6.80 -16.66
N ASP A 239 6.10 5.98 -17.66
CA ASP A 239 5.96 6.41 -19.05
C ASP A 239 4.83 7.45 -19.23
N ILE A 240 3.72 7.29 -18.51
CA ILE A 240 2.61 8.27 -18.50
C ILE A 240 3.06 9.59 -17.89
N LEU A 241 3.77 9.56 -16.76
CA LEU A 241 4.28 10.76 -16.09
C LEU A 241 5.26 11.53 -16.98
N LYS A 242 6.15 10.84 -17.71
CA LYS A 242 7.05 11.47 -18.69
C LYS A 242 6.28 12.11 -19.85
N LYS A 243 5.28 11.43 -20.40
CA LYS A 243 4.42 11.99 -21.47
C LYS A 243 3.66 13.25 -21.02
N LYS A 244 3.35 13.35 -19.72
CA LYS A 244 2.69 14.54 -19.13
C LYS A 244 3.68 15.63 -18.71
N ASN A 245 5.00 15.48 -18.94
CA ASN A 245 6.07 16.38 -18.50
C ASN A 245 6.05 16.63 -16.98
N ILE A 246 5.79 15.58 -16.21
CA ILE A 246 5.82 15.59 -14.76
C ILE A 246 7.18 15.11 -14.24
N LEU A 247 7.77 14.14 -14.94
CA LEU A 247 9.13 13.61 -14.72
C LEU A 247 10.01 13.79 -15.95
#